data_5aeba7d0615856c824cf8c2fbe0f9813
#
_entry.id   5aeba7d0615856c824cf8c2fbe0f9813
#
_cell.length_a   1.000
_cell.length_b   1.000
_cell.length_c   1.000
_cell.angle_alpha   90.00
_cell.angle_beta   90.00
_cell.angle_gamma   90.00
#
_symmetry.space_group_name_H-M   'P 1'
#
loop_
_entity.id
_entity.type
_entity.pdbx_description
1 polymer ?
#
loop_
_entity_poly.entity_id
_entity_poly.type
_entity_poly.pdbx_seq_one_letter_code
_entity_poly.pdbx_strand_id
1 'polypeptide(L)'
;MNRITLRTVIYSLALAGLLSTSAIAAQAPAAAPETKAAPAAAPATAAQITREEQLKNDWPWLGKYKEDDLALAPPTAGENRVVFMGDSITHGWHLDESFPGKPYINRGISGQTSPQMVLRFRQDVIDLKPKVVVILAGTNDIAENTGPMTMEESEGNLKSMVELATANHIRVVLCSVLPAFDFSWTPGKAPALKIDALNTWIKAYATEKGIVYVDYHTPMKDQRDGLPAKLSEDGVHPNPVGYAIMAPLAEAGIEKALAQ
;
A
#
# COMPACT_ATOMS: atom_id res chain seq x y z
N MET A 1 -7.42 41.30 46.54
CA MET A 1 -7.63 41.20 47.99
C MET A 1 -8.61 40.07 48.24
N ASN A 2 -8.14 38.92 48.68
CA ASN A 2 -8.68 38.10 49.77
C ASN A 2 -7.81 36.83 49.88
N ARG A 3 -7.12 36.77 51.01
CA ARG A 3 -6.35 35.61 51.49
C ARG A 3 -7.31 34.75 52.31
N ILE A 4 -7.27 33.42 52.19
CA ILE A 4 -7.78 32.48 53.20
C ILE A 4 -6.82 31.28 53.21
N THR A 5 -6.04 31.25 54.10
CA THR A 5 -5.53 30.60 55.33
C THR A 5 -5.74 29.07 55.38
N LEU A 6 -4.58 28.45 55.54
CA LEU A 6 -4.23 27.09 55.95
C LEU A 6 -4.90 26.68 57.28
N ARG A 7 -5.41 25.46 57.40
CA ARG A 7 -5.59 24.80 58.71
C ARG A 7 -5.08 23.36 58.69
N THR A 8 -3.98 23.22 59.39
CA THR A 8 -3.39 21.99 59.88
C THR A 8 -4.28 21.43 61.01
N VAL A 9 -4.59 20.13 60.98
CA VAL A 9 -5.08 19.41 62.16
C VAL A 9 -4.21 18.22 62.43
N ILE A 10 -3.53 18.32 63.54
CA ILE A 10 -2.72 17.26 64.16
C ILE A 10 -3.65 16.53 65.14
N TYR A 11 -3.73 15.22 65.07
CA TYR A 11 -4.24 14.38 66.15
C TYR A 11 -3.16 13.36 66.54
N SER A 12 -2.58 13.58 67.69
CA SER A 12 -1.81 12.62 68.48
C SER A 12 -2.76 11.82 69.36
N LEU A 13 -2.66 10.51 69.41
CA LEU A 13 -3.04 9.72 70.59
C LEU A 13 -2.10 8.52 70.73
N ALA A 14 -1.71 8.37 71.96
CA ALA A 14 -0.66 7.46 72.45
C ALA A 14 -1.24 6.10 72.91
N LEU A 15 -0.40 5.09 72.78
CA LEU A 15 -0.01 4.07 73.75
C LEU A 15 -1.04 3.03 74.24
N ALA A 16 -0.76 1.77 73.91
CA ALA A 16 -0.70 0.69 74.92
C ALA A 16 -0.06 -0.54 74.26
N GLY A 17 1.03 -1.01 74.83
CA GLY A 17 1.76 -2.17 74.41
C GLY A 17 1.17 -3.51 74.88
N LEU A 18 1.42 -4.54 74.12
CA LEU A 18 1.40 -5.94 74.56
C LEU A 18 2.45 -6.70 73.76
N LEU A 19 3.53 -7.06 74.46
CA LEU A 19 4.57 -7.95 73.97
C LEU A 19 4.01 -9.37 73.94
N SER A 20 3.87 -9.92 72.74
CA SER A 20 3.78 -11.36 72.51
C SER A 20 4.89 -11.78 71.56
N THR A 21 5.83 -12.53 72.12
CA THR A 21 6.90 -13.19 71.38
C THR A 21 6.36 -14.32 70.56
N SER A 22 6.22 -14.16 69.25
CA SER A 22 5.99 -15.25 68.30
C SER A 22 7.26 -15.56 67.55
N ALA A 23 7.71 -16.79 67.61
CA ALA A 23 8.87 -17.31 66.92
C ALA A 23 8.65 -17.17 65.42
N ILE A 24 9.52 -16.42 64.77
CA ILE A 24 9.58 -16.29 63.29
C ILE A 24 10.32 -17.53 62.78
N ALA A 25 9.60 -18.50 62.22
CA ALA A 25 10.19 -19.53 61.38
C ALA A 25 10.69 -18.84 60.09
N ALA A 26 11.98 -18.93 59.88
CA ALA A 26 12.62 -18.44 58.68
C ALA A 26 12.11 -19.27 57.47
N GLN A 27 11.24 -18.73 56.67
CA GLN A 27 10.84 -19.27 55.39
C GLN A 27 11.91 -18.96 54.37
N ALA A 28 12.48 -19.95 53.74
CA ALA A 28 13.43 -19.78 52.65
C ALA A 28 12.78 -19.00 51.49
N PRO A 29 13.53 -18.14 50.77
CA PRO A 29 12.97 -17.39 49.67
C PRO A 29 12.51 -18.34 48.59
N ALA A 30 11.23 -18.19 48.15
CA ALA A 30 10.67 -18.89 47.03
C ALA A 30 11.51 -18.55 45.77
N ALA A 31 11.92 -19.57 45.05
CA ALA A 31 12.60 -19.43 43.77
C ALA A 31 11.73 -18.57 42.84
N ALA A 32 12.33 -17.56 42.24
CA ALA A 32 11.69 -16.73 41.20
C ALA A 32 11.23 -17.65 40.04
N PRO A 33 10.07 -17.40 39.45
CA PRO A 33 9.63 -18.19 38.28
C PRO A 33 10.67 -18.04 37.16
N GLU A 34 11.20 -19.16 36.69
CA GLU A 34 12.01 -19.19 35.46
C GLU A 34 11.19 -18.60 34.33
N THR A 35 11.58 -17.45 33.84
CA THR A 35 11.07 -16.88 32.59
C THR A 35 11.50 -17.81 31.47
N LYS A 36 10.54 -18.63 31.02
CA LYS A 36 10.71 -19.45 29.82
C LYS A 36 11.08 -18.52 28.67
N ALA A 37 12.31 -18.57 28.23
CA ALA A 37 12.76 -17.80 27.07
C ALA A 37 11.82 -18.06 25.93
N ALA A 38 11.32 -16.99 25.29
CA ALA A 38 10.52 -17.11 24.07
C ALA A 38 11.33 -17.91 23.05
N PRO A 39 10.69 -18.83 22.28
CA PRO A 39 11.40 -19.58 21.25
C PRO A 39 12.06 -18.59 20.31
N ALA A 40 13.36 -18.79 20.04
CA ALA A 40 14.08 -18.01 19.05
C ALA A 40 13.30 -18.06 17.73
N ALA A 41 13.08 -16.89 17.12
CA ALA A 41 12.42 -16.79 15.83
C ALA A 41 13.13 -17.74 14.85
N ALA A 42 12.34 -18.54 14.12
CA ALA A 42 12.89 -19.41 13.09
C ALA A 42 13.69 -18.56 12.09
N PRO A 43 14.82 -19.08 11.56
CA PRO A 43 15.61 -18.32 10.57
C PRO A 43 14.72 -17.98 9.37
N ALA A 44 14.80 -16.72 8.92
CA ALA A 44 14.08 -16.24 7.75
C ALA A 44 14.39 -17.12 6.52
N THR A 45 13.38 -17.36 5.68
CA THR A 45 13.58 -18.06 4.42
C THR A 45 14.46 -17.24 3.47
N ALA A 46 15.14 -17.87 2.52
CA ALA A 46 15.98 -17.17 1.54
C ALA A 46 15.23 -16.03 0.80
N ALA A 47 13.94 -16.23 0.49
CA ALA A 47 13.11 -15.19 -0.12
C ALA A 47 12.85 -13.99 0.80
N GLN A 48 12.67 -14.21 2.10
CA GLN A 48 12.51 -13.15 3.10
C GLN A 48 13.81 -12.36 3.28
N ILE A 49 14.95 -13.04 3.35
CA ILE A 49 16.27 -12.41 3.43
C ILE A 49 16.50 -11.50 2.21
N THR A 50 16.21 -12.00 1.01
CA THR A 50 16.36 -11.23 -0.23
C THR A 50 15.47 -9.99 -0.25
N ARG A 51 14.21 -10.10 0.24
CA ARG A 51 13.30 -8.94 0.33
C ARG A 51 13.79 -7.89 1.32
N GLU A 52 14.25 -8.31 2.48
CA GLU A 52 14.82 -7.40 3.49
C GLU A 52 16.07 -6.68 2.98
N GLU A 53 16.98 -7.40 2.32
CA GLU A 53 18.16 -6.80 1.69
C GLU A 53 17.76 -5.81 0.58
N GLN A 54 16.79 -6.15 -0.25
CA GLN A 54 16.30 -5.27 -1.29
C GLN A 54 15.72 -3.99 -0.69
N LEU A 55 14.84 -4.10 0.31
CA LEU A 55 14.26 -2.94 1.00
C LEU A 55 15.30 -2.07 1.70
N LYS A 56 16.39 -2.66 2.20
CA LYS A 56 17.48 -1.94 2.85
C LYS A 56 18.39 -1.21 1.85
N ASN A 57 18.70 -1.83 0.72
CA ASN A 57 19.71 -1.34 -0.21
C ASN A 57 19.12 -0.55 -1.38
N ASP A 58 17.90 -0.88 -1.79
CA ASP A 58 17.15 -0.25 -2.89
C ASP A 58 15.65 -0.23 -2.54
N TRP A 59 15.28 0.59 -1.56
CA TRP A 59 13.92 0.64 -1.03
C TRP A 59 12.84 0.82 -2.11
N PRO A 60 12.99 1.71 -3.12
CA PRO A 60 12.03 1.85 -4.20
C PRO A 60 12.19 0.79 -5.31
N TRP A 61 13.18 -0.07 -5.22
CA TRP A 61 13.53 -1.08 -6.22
C TRP A 61 13.86 -0.48 -7.60
N LEU A 62 14.72 0.52 -7.62
CA LEU A 62 15.18 1.19 -8.84
C LEU A 62 15.90 0.24 -9.81
N GLY A 63 16.51 -0.81 -9.28
CA GLY A 63 17.19 -1.83 -10.09
C GLY A 63 16.26 -2.76 -10.86
N LYS A 64 14.95 -2.83 -10.52
CA LYS A 64 14.04 -3.86 -11.02
C LYS A 64 13.91 -3.91 -12.54
N TYR A 65 13.70 -2.75 -13.17
CA TYR A 65 13.49 -2.62 -14.61
C TYR A 65 14.65 -1.93 -15.34
N LYS A 66 15.76 -1.67 -14.65
CA LYS A 66 16.86 -0.87 -15.17
C LYS A 66 17.44 -1.44 -16.50
N GLU A 67 17.63 -2.74 -16.58
CA GLU A 67 18.16 -3.38 -17.79
C GLU A 67 17.14 -3.38 -18.92
N ASP A 68 15.87 -3.67 -18.60
CA ASP A 68 14.77 -3.64 -19.56
C ASP A 68 14.57 -2.23 -20.13
N ASP A 69 14.64 -1.19 -19.26
CA ASP A 69 14.51 0.20 -19.66
C ASP A 69 15.65 0.66 -20.57
N LEU A 70 16.89 0.22 -20.28
CA LEU A 70 18.05 0.50 -21.10
C LEU A 70 18.00 -0.21 -22.47
N ALA A 71 17.39 -1.40 -22.53
CA ALA A 71 17.22 -2.15 -23.75
C ALA A 71 16.06 -1.66 -24.63
N LEU A 72 15.13 -0.86 -24.04
CA LEU A 72 13.95 -0.38 -24.73
C LEU A 72 14.32 0.69 -25.76
N ALA A 73 14.00 0.44 -27.03
CA ALA A 73 14.20 1.43 -28.08
C ALA A 73 13.33 2.68 -27.84
N PRO A 74 13.79 3.87 -28.21
CA PRO A 74 12.96 5.07 -28.21
C PRO A 74 11.65 4.85 -28.99
N PRO A 75 10.50 5.48 -28.56
CA PRO A 75 9.26 5.32 -29.30
C PRO A 75 9.39 5.79 -30.73
N THR A 76 8.81 5.04 -31.66
CA THR A 76 8.79 5.41 -33.08
C THR A 76 7.78 6.55 -33.34
N ALA A 77 7.90 7.22 -34.48
CA ALA A 77 6.97 8.28 -34.84
C ALA A 77 5.53 7.73 -34.94
N GLY A 78 4.63 8.34 -34.19
CA GLY A 78 3.23 7.91 -34.14
C GLY A 78 2.91 6.79 -33.16
N GLU A 79 3.92 6.19 -32.54
CA GLU A 79 3.71 5.13 -31.52
C GLU A 79 2.87 5.65 -30.32
N ASN A 80 1.85 4.89 -29.96
CA ASN A 80 1.03 5.16 -28.79
C ASN A 80 1.52 4.32 -27.60
N ARG A 81 2.79 4.53 -27.20
CA ARG A 81 3.38 3.86 -26.04
C ARG A 81 2.58 4.19 -24.80
N VAL A 82 2.24 3.17 -24.00
CA VAL A 82 1.56 3.30 -22.72
C VAL A 82 2.37 2.57 -21.66
N VAL A 83 2.55 3.19 -20.52
CA VAL A 83 3.17 2.55 -19.34
C VAL A 83 2.09 2.26 -18.29
N PHE A 84 2.05 1.03 -17.79
CA PHE A 84 1.23 0.63 -16.67
C PHE A 84 2.10 0.66 -15.41
N MET A 85 1.90 1.66 -14.58
CA MET A 85 2.57 1.87 -13.29
C MET A 85 1.69 1.33 -12.16
N GLY A 86 2.24 0.46 -11.31
CA GLY A 86 1.47 -0.10 -10.20
C GLY A 86 2.23 -1.10 -9.33
N ASP A 87 1.46 -1.87 -8.59
CA ASP A 87 1.93 -2.89 -7.65
C ASP A 87 1.85 -4.32 -8.22
N SER A 88 1.55 -5.32 -7.36
CA SER A 88 1.41 -6.73 -7.75
C SER A 88 0.27 -6.96 -8.73
N ILE A 89 -0.80 -6.19 -8.67
CA ILE A 89 -1.95 -6.30 -9.57
C ILE A 89 -1.50 -5.92 -10.99
N THR A 90 -0.73 -4.86 -11.14
CA THR A 90 -0.13 -4.49 -12.42
C THR A 90 0.96 -5.48 -12.84
N HIS A 91 1.85 -5.88 -11.92
CA HIS A 91 2.94 -6.82 -12.19
C HIS A 91 2.43 -8.16 -12.74
N GLY A 92 1.37 -8.71 -12.17
CA GLY A 92 0.76 -9.97 -12.59
C GLY A 92 -0.11 -9.89 -13.85
N TRP A 93 -0.29 -8.70 -14.42
CA TRP A 93 -1.11 -8.53 -15.61
C TRP A 93 -0.31 -8.80 -16.87
N HIS A 94 -0.63 -9.87 -17.59
CA HIS A 94 -0.05 -10.21 -18.89
C HIS A 94 -0.61 -9.28 -19.97
N LEU A 95 0.07 -8.12 -20.17
CA LEU A 95 -0.40 -7.07 -21.07
C LEU A 95 -0.38 -7.49 -22.53
N ASP A 96 0.57 -8.32 -22.93
CA ASP A 96 0.70 -8.90 -24.28
C ASP A 96 -0.47 -9.81 -24.64
N GLU A 97 -1.00 -10.54 -23.66
CA GLU A 97 -2.20 -11.38 -23.82
C GLU A 97 -3.48 -10.54 -23.85
N SER A 98 -3.55 -9.55 -22.94
CA SER A 98 -4.75 -8.69 -22.78
C SER A 98 -4.87 -7.64 -23.88
N PHE A 99 -3.75 -7.18 -24.47
CA PHE A 99 -3.67 -6.10 -25.45
C PHE A 99 -2.73 -6.49 -26.60
N PRO A 100 -3.04 -7.53 -27.38
CA PRO A 100 -2.13 -8.05 -28.39
C PRO A 100 -1.73 -6.99 -29.42
N GLY A 101 -0.42 -6.87 -29.65
CA GLY A 101 0.15 -5.93 -30.61
C GLY A 101 0.15 -4.45 -30.18
N LYS A 102 -0.25 -4.14 -28.95
CA LYS A 102 -0.17 -2.77 -28.42
C LYS A 102 1.20 -2.51 -27.80
N PRO A 103 1.78 -1.31 -27.95
CA PRO A 103 3.07 -0.95 -27.35
C PRO A 103 2.89 -0.58 -25.85
N TYR A 104 2.38 -1.52 -25.07
CA TYR A 104 2.09 -1.34 -23.65
C TYR A 104 3.19 -1.98 -22.81
N ILE A 105 3.68 -1.23 -21.82
CA ILE A 105 4.83 -1.60 -21.00
C ILE A 105 4.35 -1.77 -19.56
N ASN A 106 4.59 -2.94 -18.99
CA ASN A 106 4.30 -3.23 -17.59
C ASN A 106 5.45 -2.72 -16.69
N ARG A 107 5.15 -1.87 -15.74
CA ARG A 107 6.03 -1.37 -14.69
C ARG A 107 5.41 -1.56 -13.30
N GLY A 108 4.70 -2.68 -13.13
CA GLY A 108 4.20 -3.13 -11.83
C GLY A 108 5.29 -3.78 -11.00
N ILE A 109 5.32 -3.55 -9.71
CA ILE A 109 6.23 -4.22 -8.77
C ILE A 109 5.45 -4.69 -7.55
N SER A 110 5.45 -6.02 -7.33
CA SER A 110 4.68 -6.64 -6.25
C SER A 110 5.02 -6.06 -4.87
N GLY A 111 3.98 -5.77 -4.10
CA GLY A 111 4.07 -5.28 -2.72
C GLY A 111 4.46 -3.80 -2.57
N GLN A 112 4.63 -3.07 -3.68
CA GLN A 112 4.99 -1.65 -3.62
C GLN A 112 3.86 -0.77 -3.15
N THR A 113 4.24 0.23 -2.34
CA THR A 113 3.43 1.34 -1.90
C THR A 113 3.61 2.56 -2.80
N SER A 114 2.68 3.50 -2.74
CA SER A 114 2.72 4.70 -3.60
C SER A 114 4.00 5.54 -3.46
N PRO A 115 4.61 5.76 -2.27
CA PRO A 115 5.86 6.52 -2.20
C PRO A 115 7.03 5.83 -2.92
N GLN A 116 7.08 4.49 -2.94
CA GLN A 116 8.07 3.77 -3.72
C GLN A 116 7.87 3.99 -5.23
N MET A 117 6.62 4.02 -5.69
CA MET A 117 6.28 4.31 -7.08
C MET A 117 6.67 5.73 -7.50
N VAL A 118 6.47 6.73 -6.63
CA VAL A 118 6.93 8.12 -6.87
C VAL A 118 8.44 8.17 -7.11
N LEU A 119 9.24 7.47 -6.30
CA LEU A 119 10.70 7.49 -6.42
C LEU A 119 11.23 6.89 -7.73
N ARG A 120 10.56 5.87 -8.28
CA ARG A 120 10.94 5.24 -9.54
C ARG A 120 10.20 5.79 -10.77
N PHE A 121 9.29 6.76 -10.58
CA PHE A 121 8.42 7.27 -11.64
C PHE A 121 9.21 7.89 -12.80
N ARG A 122 10.34 8.53 -12.52
CA ARG A 122 11.16 9.11 -13.58
C ARG A 122 11.71 8.04 -14.52
N GLN A 123 12.45 7.05 -13.98
CA GLN A 123 13.09 6.03 -14.80
C GLN A 123 12.09 5.09 -15.48
N ASP A 124 11.08 4.64 -14.72
CA ASP A 124 10.15 3.60 -15.18
C ASP A 124 8.96 4.15 -15.99
N VAL A 125 8.77 5.47 -16.03
CA VAL A 125 7.71 6.12 -16.80
C VAL A 125 8.24 7.24 -17.68
N ILE A 126 8.80 8.32 -17.09
CA ILE A 126 9.11 9.54 -17.84
C ILE A 126 10.18 9.27 -18.92
N ASP A 127 11.25 8.58 -18.57
CA ASP A 127 12.38 8.33 -19.46
C ASP A 127 12.02 7.34 -20.59
N LEU A 128 10.93 6.56 -20.43
CA LEU A 128 10.37 5.69 -21.48
C LEU A 128 9.55 6.47 -22.53
N LYS A 129 9.26 7.73 -22.27
CA LYS A 129 8.54 8.66 -23.16
C LYS A 129 7.19 8.12 -23.65
N PRO A 130 6.31 7.63 -22.76
CA PRO A 130 4.99 7.19 -23.18
C PRO A 130 4.09 8.37 -23.51
N LYS A 131 3.02 8.14 -24.29
CA LYS A 131 1.93 9.11 -24.47
C LYS A 131 0.95 9.09 -23.29
N VAL A 132 0.78 7.92 -22.67
CA VAL A 132 -0.14 7.71 -21.56
C VAL A 132 0.53 6.88 -20.47
N VAL A 133 0.25 7.20 -19.23
CA VAL A 133 0.52 6.35 -18.06
C VAL A 133 -0.80 5.94 -17.42
N VAL A 134 -0.95 4.64 -17.17
CA VAL A 134 -2.04 4.05 -16.37
C VAL A 134 -1.51 3.84 -14.97
N ILE A 135 -2.13 4.47 -13.97
CA ILE A 135 -1.68 4.42 -12.56
C ILE A 135 -2.71 3.66 -11.74
N LEU A 136 -2.29 2.53 -11.16
CA LEU A 136 -3.06 1.73 -10.20
C LEU A 136 -2.24 1.57 -8.93
N ALA A 137 -2.59 2.29 -7.86
CA ALA A 137 -1.87 2.30 -6.59
C ALA A 137 -2.80 2.55 -5.41
N GLY A 138 -2.42 2.08 -4.21
CA GLY A 138 -3.14 2.30 -2.96
C GLY A 138 -3.43 1.02 -2.16
N THR A 139 -3.51 -0.14 -2.80
CA THR A 139 -3.74 -1.42 -2.11
C THR A 139 -2.74 -1.65 -0.98
N ASN A 140 -1.45 -1.52 -1.29
CA ASN A 140 -0.36 -1.77 -0.34
C ASN A 140 -0.15 -0.62 0.65
N ASP A 141 -0.61 0.58 0.33
CA ASP A 141 -0.66 1.72 1.25
C ASP A 141 -1.66 1.41 2.38
N ILE A 142 -2.87 0.97 2.01
CA ILE A 142 -3.93 0.57 2.95
C ILE A 142 -3.50 -0.66 3.76
N ALA A 143 -2.75 -1.58 3.16
CA ALA A 143 -2.17 -2.75 3.81
C ALA A 143 -0.98 -2.39 4.73
N GLU A 144 -0.45 -1.16 4.65
CA GLU A 144 0.70 -0.67 5.42
C GLU A 144 1.97 -1.50 5.18
N ASN A 145 2.22 -1.92 3.93
CA ASN A 145 3.34 -2.81 3.58
C ASN A 145 4.74 -2.22 3.86
N THR A 146 4.85 -0.91 3.96
CA THR A 146 6.09 -0.20 4.29
C THR A 146 5.98 0.63 5.57
N GLY A 147 5.03 0.29 6.43
CA GLY A 147 4.70 0.98 7.66
C GLY A 147 3.36 1.72 7.57
N PRO A 148 2.92 2.28 8.70
CA PRO A 148 1.67 3.06 8.75
C PRO A 148 1.68 4.19 7.72
N MET A 149 0.55 4.37 7.02
CA MET A 149 0.34 5.42 6.04
C MET A 149 -1.06 6.02 6.18
N THR A 150 -1.15 7.32 6.19
CA THR A 150 -2.44 8.02 6.21
C THR A 150 -3.05 8.08 4.82
N MET A 151 -4.34 8.36 4.75
CA MET A 151 -5.03 8.58 3.48
C MET A 151 -4.43 9.78 2.73
N GLU A 152 -4.16 10.86 3.43
CA GLU A 152 -3.58 12.10 2.88
C GLU A 152 -2.18 11.86 2.28
N GLU A 153 -1.38 10.97 2.87
CA GLU A 153 -0.08 10.59 2.30
C GLU A 153 -0.24 9.82 0.99
N SER A 154 -1.16 8.85 0.94
CA SER A 154 -1.48 8.12 -0.30
C SER A 154 -2.00 9.06 -1.39
N GLU A 155 -2.92 9.97 -1.05
CA GLU A 155 -3.41 11.02 -1.94
C GLU A 155 -2.29 11.93 -2.45
N GLY A 156 -1.37 12.35 -1.56
CA GLY A 156 -0.20 13.16 -1.89
C GLY A 156 0.74 12.47 -2.88
N ASN A 157 0.96 11.17 -2.71
CA ASN A 157 1.78 10.38 -3.62
C ASN A 157 1.12 10.22 -5.01
N LEU A 158 -0.19 9.98 -5.05
CA LEU A 158 -0.96 9.94 -6.32
C LEU A 158 -0.92 11.29 -7.02
N LYS A 159 -1.11 12.41 -6.31
CA LYS A 159 -0.95 13.78 -6.83
C LYS A 159 0.44 13.95 -7.45
N SER A 160 1.49 13.57 -6.72
CA SER A 160 2.87 13.71 -7.20
C SER A 160 3.12 12.95 -8.51
N MET A 161 2.61 11.73 -8.65
CA MET A 161 2.75 10.97 -9.90
C MET A 161 1.98 11.63 -11.06
N VAL A 162 0.78 12.15 -10.81
CA VAL A 162 -0.01 12.88 -11.82
C VAL A 162 0.69 14.17 -12.24
N GLU A 163 1.23 14.93 -11.29
CA GLU A 163 1.97 16.17 -11.54
C GLU A 163 3.25 15.91 -12.33
N LEU A 164 4.01 14.86 -11.97
CA LEU A 164 5.19 14.44 -12.70
C LEU A 164 4.86 14.04 -14.15
N ALA A 165 3.80 13.26 -14.37
CA ALA A 165 3.34 12.89 -15.71
C ALA A 165 2.96 14.13 -16.53
N THR A 166 2.11 15.01 -15.97
CA THR A 166 1.60 16.21 -16.63
C THR A 166 2.74 17.18 -16.98
N ALA A 167 3.69 17.39 -16.08
CA ALA A 167 4.86 18.24 -16.31
C ALA A 167 5.77 17.72 -17.44
N ASN A 168 5.67 16.43 -17.77
CA ASN A 168 6.40 15.79 -18.87
C ASN A 168 5.51 15.48 -20.09
N HIS A 169 4.33 16.12 -20.20
CA HIS A 169 3.38 15.97 -21.30
C HIS A 169 2.87 14.53 -21.50
N ILE A 170 2.83 13.74 -20.42
CA ILE A 170 2.28 12.40 -20.40
C ILE A 170 0.84 12.47 -19.89
N ARG A 171 -0.11 11.95 -20.66
CA ARG A 171 -1.51 11.89 -20.25
C ARG A 171 -1.69 10.80 -19.20
N VAL A 172 -2.64 11.00 -18.29
CA VAL A 172 -2.85 10.11 -17.15
C VAL A 172 -4.21 9.42 -17.25
N VAL A 173 -4.18 8.12 -17.03
CA VAL A 173 -5.35 7.31 -16.67
C VAL A 173 -5.17 6.92 -15.21
N LEU A 174 -6.02 7.45 -14.34
CA LEU A 174 -5.99 7.16 -12.91
C LEU A 174 -7.07 6.15 -12.57
N CYS A 175 -6.66 4.98 -12.02
CA CYS A 175 -7.55 3.87 -11.78
C CYS A 175 -8.00 3.81 -10.32
N SER A 176 -9.23 3.32 -10.09
CA SER A 176 -9.67 2.94 -8.76
C SER A 176 -8.85 1.76 -8.23
N VAL A 177 -8.61 1.74 -6.93
CA VAL A 177 -8.13 0.56 -6.20
C VAL A 177 -9.19 -0.53 -6.28
N LEU A 178 -8.77 -1.78 -6.48
CA LEU A 178 -9.67 -2.93 -6.55
C LEU A 178 -10.32 -3.21 -5.19
N PRO A 179 -11.51 -3.83 -5.17
CA PRO A 179 -12.14 -4.22 -3.90
C PRO A 179 -11.30 -5.27 -3.18
N ALA A 180 -11.24 -5.20 -1.85
CA ALA A 180 -10.66 -6.22 -0.99
C ALA A 180 -11.38 -6.24 0.35
N PHE A 181 -11.84 -7.41 0.79
CA PHE A 181 -12.50 -7.59 2.09
C PHE A 181 -11.49 -7.61 3.23
N ASP A 182 -10.36 -8.26 3.03
CA ASP A 182 -9.21 -8.30 3.96
C ASP A 182 -7.94 -8.65 3.18
N PHE A 183 -6.79 -8.52 3.82
CA PHE A 183 -5.49 -8.88 3.24
C PHE A 183 -4.93 -10.11 3.96
N SER A 184 -4.66 -11.21 3.22
CA SER A 184 -4.17 -12.46 3.80
C SER A 184 -2.81 -12.34 4.49
N TRP A 185 -1.96 -11.41 4.05
CA TRP A 185 -0.63 -11.15 4.62
C TRP A 185 -0.61 -10.16 5.77
N THR A 186 -1.69 -9.40 5.99
CA THR A 186 -1.87 -8.46 7.10
C THR A 186 -3.34 -8.39 7.48
N PRO A 187 -3.90 -9.46 8.08
CA PRO A 187 -5.33 -9.58 8.33
C PRO A 187 -5.82 -8.56 9.37
N GLY A 188 -7.11 -8.24 9.31
CA GLY A 188 -7.77 -7.34 10.27
C GLY A 188 -7.64 -5.86 9.94
N LYS A 189 -7.16 -5.48 8.76
CA LYS A 189 -7.08 -4.08 8.31
C LYS A 189 -8.44 -3.51 7.90
N ALA A 190 -9.44 -4.36 7.66
CA ALA A 190 -10.78 -3.97 7.20
C ALA A 190 -10.72 -2.94 6.04
N PRO A 191 -10.07 -3.30 4.91
CA PRO A 191 -9.70 -2.33 3.89
C PRO A 191 -10.88 -1.72 3.13
N ALA A 192 -12.04 -2.37 3.07
CA ALA A 192 -13.16 -1.99 2.20
C ALA A 192 -13.55 -0.51 2.34
N LEU A 193 -13.76 0.00 3.56
CA LEU A 193 -14.10 1.41 3.78
C LEU A 193 -12.97 2.38 3.40
N LYS A 194 -11.72 1.98 3.61
CA LYS A 194 -10.56 2.78 3.21
C LYS A 194 -10.42 2.83 1.69
N ILE A 195 -10.68 1.70 1.01
CA ILE A 195 -10.69 1.61 -0.45
C ILE A 195 -11.79 2.51 -1.03
N ASP A 196 -13.01 2.45 -0.49
CA ASP A 196 -14.12 3.31 -0.92
C ASP A 196 -13.80 4.79 -0.76
N ALA A 197 -13.20 5.17 0.38
CA ALA A 197 -12.79 6.54 0.65
C ALA A 197 -11.73 7.01 -0.36
N LEU A 198 -10.67 6.21 -0.56
CA LEU A 198 -9.61 6.54 -1.53
C LEU A 198 -10.16 6.60 -2.96
N ASN A 199 -11.01 5.68 -3.37
CA ASN A 199 -11.61 5.68 -4.71
C ASN A 199 -12.55 6.88 -4.93
N THR A 200 -13.28 7.31 -3.91
CA THR A 200 -14.09 8.54 -3.95
C THR A 200 -13.20 9.74 -4.21
N TRP A 201 -12.09 9.84 -3.48
CA TRP A 201 -11.12 10.92 -3.66
C TRP A 201 -10.45 10.84 -5.04
N ILE A 202 -9.97 9.65 -5.49
CA ILE A 202 -9.34 9.45 -6.81
C ILE A 202 -10.26 9.98 -7.92
N LYS A 203 -11.54 9.60 -7.88
CA LYS A 203 -12.54 10.03 -8.87
C LYS A 203 -12.75 11.54 -8.87
N ALA A 204 -12.86 12.14 -7.68
CA ALA A 204 -13.01 13.59 -7.53
C ALA A 204 -11.79 14.34 -8.05
N TYR A 205 -10.60 13.90 -7.68
CA TYR A 205 -9.34 14.49 -8.13
C TYR A 205 -9.14 14.36 -9.65
N ALA A 206 -9.42 13.20 -10.23
CA ALA A 206 -9.37 13.02 -11.67
C ALA A 206 -10.33 13.98 -12.40
N THR A 207 -11.54 14.14 -11.86
CA THR A 207 -12.52 15.11 -12.41
C THR A 207 -12.03 16.54 -12.31
N GLU A 208 -11.49 16.95 -11.18
CA GLU A 208 -10.92 18.29 -10.95
C GLU A 208 -9.78 18.61 -11.95
N LYS A 209 -8.90 17.64 -12.18
CA LYS A 209 -7.76 17.79 -13.07
C LYS A 209 -8.07 17.55 -14.55
N GLY A 210 -9.29 17.12 -14.89
CA GLY A 210 -9.67 16.81 -16.28
C GLY A 210 -8.94 15.58 -16.83
N ILE A 211 -8.42 14.70 -15.99
CA ILE A 211 -7.76 13.45 -16.38
C ILE A 211 -8.74 12.28 -16.40
N VAL A 212 -8.38 11.21 -17.10
CA VAL A 212 -9.25 10.05 -17.24
C VAL A 212 -9.27 9.23 -15.95
N TYR A 213 -10.46 8.93 -15.44
CA TYR A 213 -10.69 7.97 -14.36
C TYR A 213 -11.21 6.66 -14.91
N VAL A 214 -10.66 5.53 -14.46
CA VAL A 214 -11.13 4.18 -14.77
C VAL A 214 -11.57 3.49 -13.49
N ASP A 215 -12.83 3.04 -13.49
CA ASP A 215 -13.45 2.36 -12.36
C ASP A 215 -13.36 0.84 -12.53
N TYR A 216 -12.38 0.22 -11.89
CA TYR A 216 -12.31 -1.25 -11.74
C TYR A 216 -13.14 -1.74 -10.54
N HIS A 217 -13.29 -0.90 -9.51
CA HIS A 217 -13.89 -1.30 -8.24
C HIS A 217 -15.34 -1.70 -8.38
N THR A 218 -16.16 -0.84 -8.96
CA THR A 218 -17.61 -1.06 -9.03
C THR A 218 -18.01 -2.36 -9.75
N PRO A 219 -17.45 -2.70 -10.93
CA PRO A 219 -17.84 -3.93 -11.64
C PRO A 219 -17.24 -5.21 -11.03
N MET A 220 -16.26 -5.10 -10.14
CA MET A 220 -15.53 -6.26 -9.61
C MET A 220 -15.88 -6.61 -8.17
N LYS A 221 -16.56 -5.74 -7.42
CA LYS A 221 -16.90 -5.99 -6.01
C LYS A 221 -18.07 -6.94 -5.81
N ASP A 222 -18.04 -7.69 -4.72
CA ASP A 222 -19.16 -8.49 -4.22
C ASP A 222 -20.00 -7.72 -3.17
N GLN A 223 -20.98 -8.40 -2.58
CA GLN A 223 -21.86 -7.80 -1.54
C GLN A 223 -21.15 -7.44 -0.22
N ARG A 224 -19.91 -7.91 -0.03
CA ARG A 224 -19.08 -7.61 1.15
C ARG A 224 -18.03 -6.55 0.85
N ASP A 225 -18.15 -5.87 -0.32
CA ASP A 225 -17.15 -4.93 -0.84
C ASP A 225 -15.76 -5.55 -1.03
N GLY A 226 -15.70 -6.86 -1.27
CA GLY A 226 -14.49 -7.63 -1.54
C GLY A 226 -14.41 -8.11 -2.99
N LEU A 227 -13.24 -8.61 -3.38
CA LEU A 227 -13.05 -9.27 -4.66
C LEU A 227 -13.53 -10.73 -4.57
N PRO A 228 -14.57 -11.14 -5.34
CA PRO A 228 -15.15 -12.47 -5.19
C PRO A 228 -14.23 -13.57 -5.71
N ALA A 229 -14.36 -14.79 -5.15
CA ALA A 229 -13.53 -15.96 -5.49
C ALA A 229 -13.51 -16.31 -7.00
N LYS A 230 -14.55 -15.97 -7.76
CA LYS A 230 -14.56 -16.16 -9.21
C LYS A 230 -13.57 -15.25 -9.96
N LEU A 231 -13.15 -14.12 -9.36
CA LEU A 231 -12.26 -13.13 -9.94
C LEU A 231 -10.85 -13.13 -9.31
N SER A 232 -10.69 -13.82 -8.17
CA SER A 232 -9.44 -13.83 -7.40
C SER A 232 -9.38 -15.07 -6.52
N GLU A 233 -8.21 -15.69 -6.38
CA GLU A 233 -8.02 -16.83 -5.49
C GLU A 233 -7.76 -16.39 -4.04
N ASP A 234 -7.17 -15.24 -3.84
CA ASP A 234 -6.78 -14.70 -2.51
C ASP A 234 -7.62 -13.49 -2.05
N GLY A 235 -8.58 -13.06 -2.88
CA GLY A 235 -9.47 -11.94 -2.59
C GLY A 235 -8.85 -10.56 -2.85
N VAL A 236 -7.66 -10.50 -3.48
CA VAL A 236 -6.92 -9.26 -3.78
C VAL A 236 -6.38 -9.23 -5.21
N HIS A 237 -5.70 -10.29 -5.64
CA HIS A 237 -5.06 -10.36 -6.95
C HIS A 237 -6.02 -10.97 -7.98
N PRO A 238 -6.34 -10.25 -9.08
CA PRO A 238 -7.19 -10.78 -10.13
C PRO A 238 -6.60 -12.05 -10.76
N ASN A 239 -7.45 -13.04 -10.98
CA ASN A 239 -7.17 -14.17 -11.85
C ASN A 239 -7.45 -13.78 -13.33
N PRO A 240 -7.24 -14.68 -14.33
CA PRO A 240 -7.52 -14.35 -15.73
C PRO A 240 -8.92 -13.81 -15.99
N VAL A 241 -9.96 -14.28 -15.25
CA VAL A 241 -11.33 -13.77 -15.36
C VAL A 241 -11.44 -12.34 -14.85
N GLY A 242 -10.73 -12.02 -13.74
CA GLY A 242 -10.65 -10.67 -13.19
C GLY A 242 -9.99 -9.70 -14.17
N TYR A 243 -8.83 -10.07 -14.75
CA TYR A 243 -8.16 -9.24 -15.75
C TYR A 243 -8.98 -9.07 -17.04
N ALA A 244 -9.77 -10.07 -17.43
CA ALA A 244 -10.68 -9.94 -18.58
C ALA A 244 -11.80 -8.89 -18.36
N ILE A 245 -12.15 -8.56 -17.11
CA ILE A 245 -13.04 -7.44 -16.79
C ILE A 245 -12.28 -6.12 -16.85
N MET A 246 -11.02 -6.09 -16.36
CA MET A 246 -10.20 -4.88 -16.30
C MET A 246 -9.75 -4.40 -17.69
N ALA A 247 -9.41 -5.33 -18.60
CA ALA A 247 -8.80 -5.02 -19.88
C ALA A 247 -9.65 -4.06 -20.76
N PRO A 248 -10.93 -4.30 -21.03
CA PRO A 248 -11.74 -3.38 -21.84
C PRO A 248 -11.92 -2.00 -21.16
N LEU A 249 -11.93 -1.94 -19.82
CA LEU A 249 -12.04 -0.67 -19.09
C LEU A 249 -10.74 0.14 -19.21
N ALA A 250 -9.58 -0.52 -19.10
CA ALA A 250 -8.29 0.09 -19.31
C ALA A 250 -8.15 0.63 -20.74
N GLU A 251 -8.49 -0.19 -21.75
CA GLU A 251 -8.39 0.20 -23.16
C GLU A 251 -9.26 1.42 -23.47
N ALA A 252 -10.52 1.43 -23.03
CA ALA A 252 -11.40 2.59 -23.18
C ALA A 252 -10.86 3.84 -22.50
N GLY A 253 -10.25 3.69 -21.31
CA GLY A 253 -9.58 4.79 -20.61
C GLY A 253 -8.38 5.33 -21.37
N ILE A 254 -7.53 4.45 -21.91
CA ILE A 254 -6.35 4.79 -22.69
C ILE A 254 -6.77 5.51 -24.00
N GLU A 255 -7.76 4.99 -24.73
CA GLU A 255 -8.28 5.62 -25.94
C GLU A 255 -8.81 7.03 -25.66
N LYS A 256 -9.56 7.19 -24.57
CA LYS A 256 -10.03 8.50 -24.14
C LYS A 256 -8.88 9.45 -23.79
N ALA A 257 -7.84 8.97 -23.13
CA ALA A 257 -6.66 9.77 -22.82
C ALA A 257 -5.88 10.15 -24.09
N LEU A 258 -5.75 9.25 -25.06
CA LEU A 258 -5.08 9.52 -26.33
C LEU A 258 -5.83 10.55 -27.21
N ALA A 259 -7.14 10.70 -27.02
CA ALA A 259 -7.98 11.66 -27.75
C ALA A 259 -7.97 13.07 -27.14
N GLN A 260 -7.44 13.28 -25.92
CA GLN A 260 -7.24 14.59 -25.29
C GLN A 260 -6.04 15.33 -25.86
#